data_f33083b77438c4be4d89d7aa84ab0215
#
_entry.id   f33083b77438c4be4d89d7aa84ab0215
#
_cell.length_a   1.000
_cell.length_b   1.000
_cell.length_c   1.000
_cell.angle_alpha   90.00
_cell.angle_beta   90.00
_cell.angle_gamma   90.00
#
_symmetry.space_group_name_H-M   'P 1'
#
loop_
_entity.id
_entity.type
_entity.pdbx_description
1 polymer ?
#
loop_
_entity_poly.entity_id
_entity_poly.type
_entity_poly.pdbx_seq_one_letter_code
_entity_poly.pdbx_strand_id
1 'polypeptide(L)'
;MRNDMHTKSWASAGPTLDECIKCNICASYCPVAEVTDLFPGPKYVGPQAQRFRENGQPHSPDHSVDYCSGCRVCNEVCPTGVNIAELNTRARAELAAEHGIPLRNRLLGRSEMLGKMGSIVPGLANFAMNNGLARGIAEGVMGISRHAQMPKWLSLIHI
;
A
#
# COMPACT_ATOMS: atom_id res chain seq x y z
N MET A 1 1.58 13.39 -25.06
CA MET A 1 2.01 14.45 -24.14
C MET A 1 1.84 13.92 -22.73
N ARG A 2 2.89 13.34 -22.14
CA ARG A 2 2.89 12.94 -20.71
C ARG A 2 3.16 14.20 -19.90
N ASN A 3 2.26 14.48 -18.95
CA ASN A 3 2.36 15.63 -18.06
C ASN A 3 3.65 15.56 -17.24
N ASP A 4 4.59 16.44 -17.56
CA ASP A 4 5.83 16.67 -16.79
C ASP A 4 5.60 17.31 -15.41
N MET A 5 4.38 17.22 -14.89
CA MET A 5 3.97 17.88 -13.64
C MET A 5 4.42 17.12 -12.37
N HIS A 6 4.94 15.89 -12.51
CA HIS A 6 5.27 15.05 -11.36
C HIS A 6 6.72 15.14 -10.86
N THR A 7 7.63 15.73 -11.62
CA THR A 7 9.05 15.66 -11.27
C THR A 7 9.62 16.89 -10.55
N LYS A 8 8.88 18.01 -10.49
CA LYS A 8 9.44 19.29 -10.01
C LYS A 8 9.00 19.77 -8.62
N SER A 9 7.97 19.23 -8.01
CA SER A 9 7.42 19.83 -6.77
C SER A 9 7.94 19.25 -5.44
N TRP A 10 8.64 18.15 -5.47
CA TRP A 10 9.11 17.49 -4.25
C TRP A 10 10.61 17.64 -3.98
N ALA A 11 11.38 18.04 -4.97
CA ALA A 11 12.81 18.26 -4.84
C ALA A 11 13.17 19.48 -3.95
N SER A 12 12.17 20.30 -3.59
CA SER A 12 12.41 21.59 -2.92
C SER A 12 11.99 21.68 -1.46
N ALA A 13 11.46 20.61 -0.84
CA ALA A 13 10.80 20.74 0.47
C ALA A 13 11.04 19.59 1.45
N GLY A 14 12.22 19.02 1.51
CA GLY A 14 12.53 18.00 2.53
C GLY A 14 13.87 17.32 2.35
N PRO A 15 14.29 16.50 3.33
CA PRO A 15 15.53 15.75 3.27
C PRO A 15 15.63 14.92 1.99
N THR A 16 16.73 15.06 1.27
CA THR A 16 16.99 14.39 0.00
C THR A 16 17.36 12.92 0.24
N LEU A 17 17.37 12.12 -0.83
CA LEU A 17 17.82 10.72 -0.77
C LEU A 17 19.27 10.59 -0.30
N ASP A 18 20.10 11.62 -0.55
CA ASP A 18 21.50 11.64 -0.16
C ASP A 18 21.68 11.70 1.37
N GLU A 19 20.66 12.15 2.09
CA GLU A 19 20.64 12.14 3.54
C GLU A 19 20.40 10.74 4.14
N CYS A 20 20.05 9.75 3.34
CA CYS A 20 19.94 8.36 3.79
C CYS A 20 21.33 7.75 4.06
N ILE A 21 21.69 7.67 5.32
CA ILE A 21 22.98 7.09 5.79
C ILE A 21 23.00 5.55 5.78
N LYS A 22 21.97 4.91 5.28
CA LYS A 22 21.83 3.44 5.15
C LYS A 22 21.94 2.66 6.47
N CYS A 23 21.63 3.26 7.62
CA CYS A 23 21.75 2.68 8.95
C CYS A 23 20.82 1.47 9.23
N ASN A 24 19.79 1.26 8.43
CA ASN A 24 18.83 0.17 8.54
C ASN A 24 17.82 0.25 9.70
N ILE A 25 17.85 1.29 10.52
CA ILE A 25 16.92 1.48 11.65
C ILE A 25 15.45 1.36 11.19
N CYS A 26 15.10 2.00 10.06
CA CYS A 26 13.75 1.94 9.52
C CYS A 26 13.27 0.52 9.17
N ALA A 27 14.18 -0.39 8.83
CA ALA A 27 13.82 -1.78 8.57
C ALA A 27 13.58 -2.57 9.86
N SER A 28 14.39 -2.29 10.91
CA SER A 28 14.23 -2.95 12.22
C SER A 28 12.93 -2.59 12.93
N TYR A 29 12.35 -1.44 12.63
CA TYR A 29 11.08 -0.99 13.21
C TYR A 29 9.88 -1.21 12.25
N CYS A 30 10.10 -1.85 11.10
CA CYS A 30 9.03 -2.03 10.12
C CYS A 30 8.15 -3.24 10.48
N PRO A 31 6.85 -3.03 10.79
CA PRO A 31 5.97 -4.13 11.17
C PRO A 31 5.70 -5.12 10.02
N VAL A 32 5.91 -4.68 8.77
CA VAL A 32 5.74 -5.56 7.61
C VAL A 32 6.99 -6.42 7.41
N ALA A 33 8.19 -5.82 7.48
CA ALA A 33 9.45 -6.55 7.30
C ALA A 33 9.69 -7.60 8.41
N GLU A 34 9.04 -7.44 9.57
CA GLU A 34 9.11 -8.39 10.67
C GLU A 34 8.32 -9.69 10.40
N VAL A 35 7.24 -9.59 9.61
CA VAL A 35 6.28 -10.71 9.43
C VAL A 35 6.34 -11.37 8.06
N THR A 36 7.09 -10.82 7.10
CA THR A 36 7.20 -11.39 5.75
C THR A 36 8.52 -11.05 5.08
N ASP A 37 9.10 -12.05 4.41
CA ASP A 37 10.31 -11.91 3.58
C ASP A 37 10.02 -11.29 2.21
N LEU A 38 8.73 -11.14 1.83
CA LEU A 38 8.32 -10.52 0.57
C LEU A 38 8.53 -9.00 0.55
N PHE A 39 8.80 -8.40 1.70
CA PHE A 39 9.12 -7.00 1.84
C PHE A 39 10.52 -6.81 2.43
N PRO A 40 11.54 -6.50 1.63
CA PRO A 40 12.93 -6.40 2.08
C PRO A 40 13.20 -5.19 2.99
N GLY A 41 12.17 -4.43 3.29
CA GLY A 41 12.20 -3.31 4.22
C GLY A 41 12.21 -1.93 3.56
N PRO A 42 11.83 -0.90 4.33
CA PRO A 42 11.63 0.46 3.82
C PRO A 42 12.86 1.06 3.15
N LYS A 43 14.05 0.78 3.66
CA LYS A 43 15.31 1.29 3.10
C LYS A 43 15.56 0.80 1.67
N TYR A 44 15.28 -0.48 1.41
CA TYR A 44 15.53 -1.08 0.10
C TYR A 44 14.51 -0.60 -0.93
N VAL A 45 13.25 -0.64 -0.57
CA VAL A 45 12.14 -0.30 -1.48
C VAL A 45 12.03 1.22 -1.69
N GLY A 46 12.34 2.02 -0.68
CA GLY A 46 12.33 3.48 -0.73
C GLY A 46 13.65 4.05 -1.26
N PRO A 47 14.54 4.56 -0.37
CA PRO A 47 15.71 5.34 -0.79
C PRO A 47 16.66 4.60 -1.72
N GLN A 48 16.88 3.32 -1.52
CA GLN A 48 17.81 2.57 -2.35
C GLN A 48 17.26 2.34 -3.76
N ALA A 49 16.02 1.89 -3.89
CA ALA A 49 15.39 1.68 -5.18
C ALA A 49 15.14 3.01 -5.93
N GLN A 50 14.87 4.10 -5.20
CA GLN A 50 14.66 5.41 -5.80
C GLN A 50 15.89 5.92 -6.57
N ARG A 51 17.10 5.62 -6.12
CA ARG A 51 18.33 5.98 -6.83
C ARG A 51 18.40 5.34 -8.22
N PHE A 52 17.87 4.14 -8.40
CA PHE A 52 17.76 3.50 -9.70
C PHE A 52 16.68 4.15 -10.56
N ARG A 53 15.54 4.50 -9.97
CA ARG A 53 14.45 5.18 -10.67
C ARG A 53 14.86 6.56 -11.18
N GLU A 54 15.59 7.33 -10.40
CA GLU A 54 16.08 8.66 -10.78
C GLU A 54 17.11 8.62 -11.93
N ASN A 55 17.84 7.53 -12.08
CA ASN A 55 18.79 7.34 -13.17
C ASN A 55 18.14 6.85 -14.48
N GLY A 56 16.84 7.03 -14.63
CA GLY A 56 16.10 6.68 -15.85
C GLY A 56 15.84 5.19 -16.04
N GLN A 57 16.13 4.37 -15.04
CA GLN A 57 15.64 3.00 -15.00
C GLN A 57 14.15 3.03 -14.69
N PRO A 58 13.29 2.46 -15.52
CA PRO A 58 11.89 2.38 -15.20
C PRO A 58 11.73 1.43 -13.99
N HIS A 59 11.05 1.86 -12.99
CA HIS A 59 10.35 1.04 -12.00
C HIS A 59 11.16 0.45 -10.85
N SER A 60 10.39 0.12 -9.82
CA SER A 60 10.80 -0.87 -8.82
C SER A 60 11.14 -2.17 -9.54
N PRO A 61 12.30 -2.80 -9.28
CA PRO A 61 12.70 -4.05 -9.96
C PRO A 61 11.72 -5.20 -9.68
N ASP A 62 10.83 -5.03 -8.71
CA ASP A 62 9.84 -6.01 -8.30
C ASP A 62 8.60 -5.35 -7.68
N HIS A 63 7.61 -6.16 -7.33
CA HIS A 63 6.39 -5.73 -6.67
C HIS A 63 6.49 -5.63 -5.14
N SER A 64 7.68 -5.69 -4.55
CA SER A 64 7.84 -5.64 -3.09
C SER A 64 7.29 -4.37 -2.45
N VAL A 65 7.25 -3.25 -3.20
CA VAL A 65 6.65 -2.00 -2.76
C VAL A 65 5.15 -2.13 -2.44
N ASP A 66 4.46 -3.11 -3.04
CA ASP A 66 3.03 -3.34 -2.79
C ASP A 66 2.72 -3.83 -1.38
N TYR A 67 3.70 -4.41 -0.70
CA TYR A 67 3.57 -4.84 0.69
C TYR A 67 3.73 -3.70 1.70
N CYS A 68 4.17 -2.52 1.28
CA CYS A 68 4.28 -1.36 2.18
C CYS A 68 2.88 -0.95 2.67
N SER A 69 2.65 -0.96 3.99
CA SER A 69 1.38 -0.55 4.60
C SER A 69 1.18 0.97 4.66
N GLY A 70 2.21 1.77 4.37
CA GLY A 70 2.14 3.23 4.45
C GLY A 70 2.03 3.79 5.88
N CYS A 71 2.37 3.01 6.91
CA CYS A 71 2.20 3.37 8.32
C CYS A 71 3.09 4.53 8.81
N ARG A 72 4.10 4.95 8.02
CA ARG A 72 5.06 6.04 8.31
C ARG A 72 6.01 5.82 9.48
N VAL A 73 6.01 4.69 10.14
CA VAL A 73 6.98 4.41 11.23
C VAL A 73 8.42 4.63 10.76
N CYS A 74 8.73 4.27 9.53
CA CYS A 74 10.06 4.49 8.94
C CYS A 74 10.47 5.97 8.85
N ASN A 75 9.53 6.90 8.71
CA ASN A 75 9.80 8.34 8.73
C ASN A 75 10.15 8.80 10.15
N GLU A 76 9.36 8.36 11.14
CA GLU A 76 9.52 8.75 12.54
C GLU A 76 10.83 8.27 13.14
N VAL A 77 11.28 7.07 12.78
CA VAL A 77 12.53 6.50 13.31
C VAL A 77 13.77 6.88 12.49
N CYS A 78 13.62 7.62 11.41
CA CYS A 78 14.73 8.00 10.56
C CYS A 78 15.57 9.11 11.23
N PRO A 79 16.84 8.87 11.58
CA PRO A 79 17.66 9.87 12.29
C PRO A 79 18.00 11.08 11.41
N THR A 80 17.89 10.93 10.09
CA THR A 80 18.16 12.00 9.11
C THR A 80 16.88 12.57 8.49
N GLY A 81 15.70 12.09 8.93
CA GLY A 81 14.40 12.64 8.51
C GLY A 81 13.98 12.34 7.07
N VAL A 82 14.55 11.33 6.42
CA VAL A 82 14.16 10.96 5.05
C VAL A 82 12.70 10.50 5.00
N ASN A 83 11.91 11.06 4.09
CA ASN A 83 10.49 10.73 3.90
C ASN A 83 10.29 9.41 3.12
N ILE A 84 10.65 8.29 3.74
CA ILE A 84 10.68 6.97 3.11
C ILE A 84 9.29 6.50 2.69
N ALA A 85 8.26 6.77 3.51
CA ALA A 85 6.89 6.36 3.21
C ALA A 85 6.35 7.06 1.95
N GLU A 86 6.71 8.32 1.73
CA GLU A 86 6.35 9.07 0.53
C GLU A 86 7.02 8.50 -0.72
N LEU A 87 8.30 8.12 -0.61
CA LEU A 87 9.02 7.47 -1.71
C LEU A 87 8.35 6.14 -2.08
N ASN A 88 7.98 5.34 -1.10
CA ASN A 88 7.27 4.07 -1.33
C ASN A 88 5.89 4.30 -1.96
N THR A 89 5.16 5.32 -1.52
CA THR A 89 3.84 5.66 -2.07
C THR A 89 3.95 6.09 -3.54
N ARG A 90 4.95 6.87 -3.88
CA ARG A 90 5.20 7.28 -5.28
C ARG A 90 5.61 6.10 -6.14
N ALA A 91 6.53 5.28 -5.67
CA ALA A 91 6.95 4.08 -6.38
C ALA A 91 5.76 3.14 -6.69
N ARG A 92 4.86 3.00 -5.71
CA ARG A 92 3.62 2.23 -5.90
C ARG A 92 2.68 2.87 -6.91
N ALA A 93 2.56 4.20 -6.90
CA ALA A 93 1.73 4.91 -7.88
C ALA A 93 2.28 4.78 -9.30
N GLU A 94 3.59 4.86 -9.49
CA GLU A 94 4.26 4.65 -10.77
C GLU A 94 4.07 3.20 -11.27
N LEU A 95 4.28 2.22 -10.40
CA LEU A 95 4.05 0.81 -10.70
C LEU A 95 2.58 0.54 -11.10
N ALA A 96 1.64 1.16 -10.39
CA ALA A 96 0.20 1.06 -10.69
C ALA A 96 -0.18 1.76 -12.01
N ALA A 97 0.49 2.86 -12.35
CA ALA A 97 0.27 3.57 -13.62
C ALA A 97 0.74 2.74 -14.82
N GLU A 98 1.76 1.92 -14.64
CA GLU A 98 2.35 1.10 -15.68
C GLU A 98 1.65 -0.25 -15.85
N HIS A 99 1.48 -0.99 -14.76
CA HIS A 99 0.91 -2.35 -14.79
C HIS A 99 -0.61 -2.37 -14.58
N GLY A 100 -1.22 -1.21 -14.27
CA GLY A 100 -2.62 -1.08 -13.90
C GLY A 100 -2.88 -1.48 -12.44
N ILE A 101 -4.11 -1.21 -12.01
CA ILE A 101 -4.56 -1.52 -10.64
C ILE A 101 -5.35 -2.83 -10.67
N PRO A 102 -4.97 -3.86 -9.92
CA PRO A 102 -5.74 -5.10 -9.81
C PRO A 102 -7.20 -4.84 -9.41
N LEU A 103 -8.13 -5.64 -9.95
CA LEU A 103 -9.56 -5.49 -9.68
C LEU A 103 -9.87 -5.48 -8.17
N ARG A 104 -9.22 -6.35 -7.42
CA ARG A 104 -9.29 -6.39 -5.95
C ARG A 104 -9.02 -5.02 -5.32
N ASN A 105 -7.91 -4.39 -5.68
CA ASN A 105 -7.48 -3.13 -5.10
C ASN A 105 -8.41 -1.98 -5.53
N ARG A 106 -8.93 -2.04 -6.75
CA ARG A 106 -9.92 -1.07 -7.26
C ARG A 106 -11.25 -1.16 -6.52
N LEU A 107 -11.72 -2.38 -6.22
CA LEU A 107 -12.94 -2.59 -5.45
C LEU A 107 -12.78 -2.17 -3.99
N LEU A 108 -11.72 -2.64 -3.33
CA LEU A 108 -11.45 -2.30 -1.91
C LEU A 108 -11.16 -0.81 -1.70
N GLY A 109 -10.55 -0.15 -2.69
CA GLY A 109 -10.32 1.30 -2.66
C GLY A 109 -11.59 2.15 -2.73
N ARG A 110 -12.72 1.57 -3.18
CA ARG A 110 -14.04 2.23 -3.19
C ARG A 110 -14.83 1.93 -1.91
N SER A 111 -14.22 2.20 -0.76
CA SER A 111 -14.79 1.90 0.57
C SER A 111 -16.15 2.52 0.80
N GLU A 112 -16.40 3.74 0.30
CA GLU A 112 -17.72 4.41 0.39
C GLU A 112 -18.81 3.64 -0.36
N MET A 113 -18.51 3.18 -1.58
CA MET A 113 -19.46 2.39 -2.37
C MET A 113 -19.75 1.05 -1.69
N LEU A 114 -18.71 0.36 -1.22
CA LEU A 114 -18.87 -0.90 -0.48
C LEU A 114 -19.65 -0.68 0.82
N GLY A 115 -19.38 0.41 1.53
CA GLY A 115 -20.09 0.79 2.74
C GLY A 115 -21.57 0.99 2.49
N LYS A 116 -21.93 1.78 1.48
CA LYS A 116 -23.34 2.00 1.07
C LYS A 116 -24.02 0.70 0.69
N MET A 117 -23.41 -0.13 -0.13
CA MET A 117 -23.97 -1.43 -0.54
C MET A 117 -24.20 -2.37 0.65
N GLY A 118 -23.23 -2.49 1.54
CA GLY A 118 -23.33 -3.34 2.73
C GLY A 118 -24.37 -2.84 3.74
N SER A 119 -24.62 -1.53 3.78
CA SER A 119 -25.58 -0.91 4.72
C SER A 119 -27.02 -0.94 4.23
N ILE A 120 -27.28 -1.17 2.95
CA ILE A 120 -28.65 -1.29 2.41
C ILE A 120 -29.33 -2.55 2.94
N VAL A 121 -28.62 -3.69 2.93
CA VAL A 121 -29.14 -4.96 3.43
C VAL A 121 -28.10 -5.63 4.34
N PRO A 122 -27.90 -5.14 5.57
CA PRO A 122 -26.82 -5.59 6.44
C PRO A 122 -26.89 -7.08 6.78
N GLY A 123 -28.10 -7.62 6.96
CA GLY A 123 -28.31 -9.03 7.24
C GLY A 123 -27.79 -9.94 6.13
N LEU A 124 -28.08 -9.63 4.89
CA LEU A 124 -27.62 -10.39 3.73
C LEU A 124 -26.10 -10.24 3.53
N ALA A 125 -25.57 -9.03 3.68
CA ALA A 125 -24.16 -8.77 3.59
C ALA A 125 -23.37 -9.56 4.65
N ASN A 126 -23.81 -9.53 5.91
CA ASN A 126 -23.19 -10.29 6.99
C ASN A 126 -23.32 -11.81 6.78
N PHE A 127 -24.46 -12.29 6.29
CA PHE A 127 -24.63 -13.71 5.95
C PHE A 127 -23.64 -14.14 4.87
N ALA A 128 -23.53 -13.38 3.77
CA ALA A 128 -22.60 -13.69 2.68
C ALA A 128 -21.14 -13.66 3.17
N MET A 129 -20.78 -12.68 4.00
CA MET A 129 -19.43 -12.55 4.55
C MET A 129 -19.05 -13.64 5.55
N ASN A 130 -20.04 -14.28 6.19
CA ASN A 130 -19.82 -15.39 7.13
C ASN A 130 -19.98 -16.77 6.47
N ASN A 131 -20.51 -16.84 5.25
CA ASN A 131 -20.70 -18.09 4.54
C ASN A 131 -19.37 -18.61 3.97
N GLY A 132 -19.00 -19.85 4.33
CA GLY A 132 -17.73 -20.46 3.90
C GLY A 132 -17.59 -20.61 2.37
N LEU A 133 -18.71 -20.88 1.67
CA LEU A 133 -18.70 -21.00 0.21
C LEU A 133 -18.44 -19.62 -0.46
N ALA A 134 -19.15 -18.58 0.00
CA ALA A 134 -18.95 -17.22 -0.50
C ALA A 134 -17.51 -16.72 -0.25
N ARG A 135 -16.94 -17.05 0.91
CA ARG A 135 -15.54 -16.74 1.24
C ARG A 135 -14.56 -17.51 0.37
N GLY A 136 -14.83 -18.77 0.06
CA GLY A 136 -14.00 -19.56 -0.86
C GLY A 136 -13.99 -18.99 -2.28
N ILE A 137 -15.15 -18.53 -2.77
CA ILE A 137 -15.24 -17.83 -4.06
C ILE A 137 -14.49 -16.50 -4.04
N ALA A 138 -14.63 -15.72 -2.96
CA ALA A 138 -13.90 -14.46 -2.80
C ALA A 138 -12.37 -14.67 -2.75
N GLU A 139 -11.91 -15.76 -2.15
CA GLU A 139 -10.50 -16.15 -2.14
C GLU A 139 -10.01 -16.50 -3.55
N GLY A 140 -10.75 -17.32 -4.29
CA GLY A 140 -10.37 -17.73 -5.64
C GLY A 140 -10.37 -16.59 -6.67
N VAL A 141 -11.35 -15.67 -6.59
CA VAL A 141 -11.53 -14.60 -7.58
C VAL A 141 -10.75 -13.33 -7.20
N MET A 142 -10.76 -12.95 -5.93
CA MET A 142 -10.17 -11.68 -5.47
C MET A 142 -8.90 -11.86 -4.64
N GLY A 143 -8.49 -13.08 -4.33
CA GLY A 143 -7.32 -13.35 -3.48
C GLY A 143 -7.49 -12.84 -2.04
N ILE A 144 -8.72 -12.75 -1.55
CA ILE A 144 -9.01 -12.36 -0.16
C ILE A 144 -9.08 -13.64 0.68
N SER A 145 -8.15 -13.82 1.60
CA SER A 145 -8.12 -15.02 2.45
C SER A 145 -9.47 -15.28 3.12
N ARG A 146 -9.96 -16.49 3.02
CA ARG A 146 -11.17 -16.93 3.74
C ARG A 146 -11.02 -16.90 5.26
N HIS A 147 -9.79 -16.82 5.78
CA HIS A 147 -9.52 -16.71 7.21
C HIS A 147 -9.46 -15.25 7.69
N ALA A 148 -9.45 -14.26 6.77
CA ALA A 148 -9.45 -12.85 7.14
C ALA A 148 -10.70 -12.51 7.96
N GLN A 149 -10.52 -11.75 9.04
CA GLN A 149 -11.66 -11.23 9.80
C GLN A 149 -12.33 -10.12 8.99
N MET A 150 -13.62 -10.29 8.72
CA MET A 150 -14.41 -9.29 8.00
C MET A 150 -15.19 -8.41 8.98
N PRO A 151 -15.29 -7.09 8.70
CA PRO A 151 -16.09 -6.20 9.52
C PRO A 151 -17.57 -6.59 9.43
N LYS A 152 -18.30 -6.41 10.52
CA LYS A 152 -19.76 -6.56 10.52
C LYS A 152 -20.39 -5.28 9.98
N TRP A 153 -21.29 -5.42 9.03
CA TRP A 153 -22.10 -4.32 8.52
C TRP A 153 -23.20 -4.02 9.53
N LEU A 154 -23.30 -2.75 9.90
CA LEU A 154 -24.36 -2.24 10.79
C LEU A 154 -25.38 -1.48 9.96
N SER A 155 -26.63 -1.52 10.39
CA SER A 155 -27.69 -0.66 9.84
C SER A 155 -27.37 0.80 10.14
N LEU A 156 -27.63 1.71 9.18
CA LEU A 156 -27.47 3.15 9.34
C LEU A 156 -28.28 3.76 10.51
N ILE A 157 -29.20 2.98 11.09
CA ILE A 157 -30.04 3.40 12.23
C ILE A 157 -29.23 3.45 13.55
N HIS A 158 -28.03 2.90 13.57
CA HIS A 158 -27.20 2.79 14.77
C HIS A 158 -25.94 3.70 14.75
N ILE A 159 -25.89 4.68 13.88
CA ILE A 159 -24.83 5.69 13.87
C ILE A 159 -25.38 7.02 14.39
#